data_b13c2e495234441f4ffe6be79600ecfd
#
_entry.id   b13c2e495234441f4ffe6be79600ecfd
#
_cell.length_a   1.000
_cell.length_b   1.000
_cell.length_c   1.000
_cell.angle_alpha   90.00
_cell.angle_beta   90.00
_cell.angle_gamma   90.00
#
_symmetry.space_group_name_H-M   'P 1'
#
loop_
_entity.id
_entity.type
_entity.pdbx_description
1 polymer ?
#
loop_
_entity_poly.entity_id
_entity_poly.type
_entity_poly.pdbx_seq_one_letter_code
_entity_poly.pdbx_strand_id
1 'polypeptide(L)'
;MNKRTQLAALVVSLLSVCTCAAAAPAQKKTIAKPAVGDSSGAAAYAWFLFTQAMTPSKGSLTFETWTEQCQLNPAMAGCPPASKSGAHIRILHASALARKIRGLAVKPTAISGNGTECNPMQTTALNGYPPPSNVVSTAQFCEEVYVNPDEAAFVRQNGLQTLTGQQKYGSSHGNAITFPWTAVEVKADWVPTSSFSNPTFNCPDTTNSLYTETINGTCYALVGIHISSKVLPNWLWATFEPASAITNPNRCDPNLYDSCFDPWGTTSKTPYGKGTTVPQSPALRQLMASANLNKAFNNYYLTAVQTEFVDGSGAAIPLGNSFVEFNASVPPGQASCITCHRYAYYDGNPVPPGHVEDNFGGPPGGWSAVGNACSTNPKATCTPPVPNSISQDFSWMLGLMPQ
;
A
#
# COMPACT_ATOMS: atom_id res chain seq x y z
N MET A 1 -81.03 47.13 -30.49
CA MET A 1 -80.06 47.61 -29.51
C MET A 1 -79.40 46.39 -28.93
N ASN A 2 -78.21 46.00 -29.46
CA ASN A 2 -77.50 44.82 -29.01
C ASN A 2 -76.12 45.31 -28.46
N LYS A 3 -75.93 45.11 -27.15
CA LYS A 3 -74.61 45.35 -26.51
C LYS A 3 -73.83 44.02 -26.58
N ARG A 4 -72.70 44.02 -27.29
CA ARG A 4 -71.71 42.95 -27.26
C ARG A 4 -70.73 43.23 -26.11
N THR A 5 -70.66 42.31 -25.19
CA THR A 5 -69.67 42.27 -24.09
C THR A 5 -68.42 41.53 -24.59
N GLN A 6 -67.29 42.20 -24.66
CA GLN A 6 -66.00 41.51 -24.94
C GLN A 6 -65.45 41.02 -23.65
N LEU A 7 -65.16 39.70 -23.59
CA LEU A 7 -64.42 39.04 -22.54
C LEU A 7 -62.95 39.05 -22.93
N ALA A 8 -62.14 39.75 -22.18
CA ALA A 8 -60.68 39.72 -22.34
C ALA A 8 -60.12 38.54 -21.48
N ALA A 9 -59.54 37.55 -22.14
CA ALA A 9 -58.87 36.46 -21.47
C ALA A 9 -57.42 36.88 -21.13
N LEU A 10 -57.13 36.92 -19.82
CA LEU A 10 -55.79 37.22 -19.29
C LEU A 10 -55.03 35.86 -19.23
N VAL A 11 -54.05 35.67 -20.13
CA VAL A 11 -53.13 34.53 -20.11
C VAL A 11 -51.97 34.89 -19.18
N VAL A 12 -51.96 34.30 -17.97
CA VAL A 12 -50.83 34.38 -17.04
C VAL A 12 -49.85 33.25 -17.36
N SER A 13 -48.75 33.60 -18.03
CA SER A 13 -47.66 32.69 -18.25
C SER A 13 -46.81 32.54 -16.96
N LEU A 14 -46.96 31.43 -16.27
CA LEU A 14 -46.05 31.01 -15.18
C LEU A 14 -44.74 30.55 -15.79
N LEU A 15 -43.71 31.41 -15.77
CA LEU A 15 -42.32 31.04 -15.99
C LEU A 15 -41.85 30.28 -14.74
N SER A 16 -41.79 28.94 -14.80
CA SER A 16 -41.11 28.10 -13.81
C SER A 16 -39.59 28.31 -13.99
N VAL A 17 -38.99 29.12 -13.14
CA VAL A 17 -37.53 29.22 -13.03
C VAL A 17 -37.02 27.99 -12.30
N CYS A 18 -36.57 27.00 -13.07
CA CYS A 18 -35.89 25.85 -12.52
C CYS A 18 -34.48 26.31 -12.06
N THR A 19 -34.36 26.69 -10.79
CA THR A 19 -33.04 26.92 -10.17
C THR A 19 -32.37 25.58 -9.98
N CYS A 20 -31.50 25.20 -10.91
CA CYS A 20 -30.51 24.15 -10.69
C CYS A 20 -29.59 24.60 -9.55
N ALA A 21 -29.88 24.18 -8.33
CA ALA A 21 -28.94 24.31 -7.23
C ALA A 21 -27.70 23.49 -7.61
N ALA A 22 -26.63 24.17 -7.99
CA ALA A 22 -25.32 23.54 -8.12
C ALA A 22 -25.01 22.89 -6.78
N ALA A 23 -24.86 21.56 -6.78
CA ALA A 23 -24.43 20.85 -5.59
C ALA A 23 -23.09 21.44 -5.15
N ALA A 24 -23.01 21.90 -3.91
CA ALA A 24 -21.76 22.37 -3.35
C ALA A 24 -20.72 21.24 -3.47
N PRO A 25 -19.46 21.55 -3.83
CA PRO A 25 -18.45 20.53 -3.92
C PRO A 25 -18.37 19.81 -2.57
N ALA A 26 -18.43 18.48 -2.61
CA ALA A 26 -18.34 17.66 -1.41
C ALA A 26 -17.06 18.04 -0.66
N GLN A 27 -17.18 18.51 0.56
CA GLN A 27 -16.03 18.84 1.40
C GLN A 27 -15.21 17.57 1.60
N LYS A 28 -13.94 17.62 1.21
CA LYS A 28 -13.00 16.51 1.37
C LYS A 28 -12.87 16.21 2.86
N LYS A 29 -13.35 15.06 3.29
CA LYS A 29 -13.35 14.67 4.70
C LYS A 29 -11.90 14.43 5.14
N THR A 30 -11.44 15.17 6.12
CA THR A 30 -10.14 14.95 6.76
C THR A 30 -10.31 14.05 7.97
N ILE A 31 -9.41 13.08 8.13
CA ILE A 31 -9.31 12.24 9.33
C ILE A 31 -8.13 12.75 10.17
N ALA A 32 -8.33 12.84 11.48
CA ALA A 32 -7.27 13.25 12.39
C ALA A 32 -6.11 12.24 12.38
N LYS A 33 -4.89 12.73 12.58
CA LYS A 33 -3.73 11.87 12.78
C LYS A 33 -3.95 11.01 14.02
N PRO A 34 -3.64 9.69 13.96
CA PRO A 34 -3.80 8.82 15.11
C PRO A 34 -2.79 9.14 16.21
N ALA A 35 -3.14 8.84 17.44
CA ALA A 35 -2.16 8.75 18.52
C ALA A 35 -1.48 7.37 18.52
N VAL A 36 -0.29 7.28 19.11
CA VAL A 36 0.36 5.99 19.36
C VAL A 36 -0.55 5.13 20.24
N GLY A 37 -0.76 3.87 19.87
CA GLY A 37 -1.64 2.95 20.59
C GLY A 37 -3.15 3.11 20.29
N ASP A 38 -3.55 4.09 19.48
CA ASP A 38 -4.95 4.25 19.04
C ASP A 38 -5.21 3.40 17.80
N SER A 39 -5.58 2.15 17.97
CA SER A 39 -5.85 1.22 16.88
C SER A 39 -7.02 1.66 15.98
N SER A 40 -8.06 2.27 16.56
CA SER A 40 -9.22 2.75 15.81
C SER A 40 -8.88 4.00 14.99
N GLY A 41 -8.14 4.94 15.58
CA GLY A 41 -7.64 6.11 14.85
C GLY A 41 -6.65 5.73 13.78
N ALA A 42 -5.78 4.74 14.03
CA ALA A 42 -4.86 4.21 13.04
C ALA A 42 -5.59 3.58 11.84
N ALA A 43 -6.61 2.74 12.10
CA ALA A 43 -7.44 2.17 11.04
C ALA A 43 -8.20 3.24 10.24
N ALA A 44 -8.77 4.24 10.92
CA ALA A 44 -9.41 5.38 10.27
C ALA A 44 -8.45 6.13 9.33
N TYR A 45 -7.23 6.37 9.81
CA TYR A 45 -6.21 7.08 9.03
C TYR A 45 -5.68 6.23 7.87
N ALA A 46 -5.53 4.91 8.05
CA ALA A 46 -5.20 4.00 6.97
C ALA A 46 -6.22 4.04 5.84
N TRP A 47 -7.51 4.00 6.16
CA TRP A 47 -8.57 4.16 5.18
C TRP A 47 -8.59 5.54 4.52
N PHE A 48 -8.28 6.59 5.27
CA PHE A 48 -8.11 7.92 4.69
C PHE A 48 -6.99 7.93 3.65
N LEU A 49 -5.81 7.39 3.98
CA LEU A 49 -4.70 7.28 3.03
C LEU A 49 -5.07 6.42 1.82
N PHE A 50 -5.74 5.29 2.04
CA PHE A 50 -6.26 4.46 0.96
C PHE A 50 -7.15 5.26 0.01
N THR A 51 -8.12 6.01 0.53
CA THR A 51 -8.99 6.81 -0.33
C THR A 51 -8.24 7.90 -1.06
N GLN A 52 -7.22 8.51 -0.45
CA GLN A 52 -6.38 9.50 -1.13
C GLN A 52 -5.57 8.85 -2.28
N ALA A 53 -4.99 7.69 -2.05
CA ALA A 53 -4.19 6.97 -3.04
C ALA A 53 -5.04 6.41 -4.19
N MET A 54 -6.22 5.85 -3.89
CA MET A 54 -7.08 5.18 -4.87
C MET A 54 -8.08 6.12 -5.56
N THR A 55 -8.13 7.41 -5.23
CA THR A 55 -8.98 8.38 -5.92
C THR A 55 -8.57 8.48 -7.38
N PRO A 56 -9.51 8.44 -8.35
CA PRO A 56 -9.21 8.62 -9.77
C PRO A 56 -8.57 9.99 -10.04
N SER A 57 -7.50 10.00 -10.83
CA SER A 57 -6.78 11.19 -11.24
C SER A 57 -6.30 11.05 -12.69
N LYS A 58 -6.83 11.86 -13.61
CA LYS A 58 -6.39 11.92 -15.03
C LYS A 58 -6.35 10.57 -15.75
N GLY A 59 -7.27 9.66 -15.44
CA GLY A 59 -7.34 8.34 -16.06
C GLY A 59 -6.52 7.24 -15.37
N SER A 60 -5.88 7.55 -14.25
CA SER A 60 -5.13 6.66 -13.38
C SER A 60 -5.63 6.75 -11.94
N LEU A 61 -5.06 6.00 -11.02
CA LEU A 61 -5.20 6.22 -9.60
C LEU A 61 -4.23 7.33 -9.12
N THR A 62 -4.57 8.03 -8.06
CA THR A 62 -3.76 9.16 -7.58
C THR A 62 -2.32 8.75 -7.26
N PHE A 63 -2.11 7.59 -6.60
CA PHE A 63 -0.76 7.14 -6.26
C PHE A 63 0.11 6.90 -7.49
N GLU A 64 -0.48 6.50 -8.62
CA GLU A 64 0.24 6.28 -9.88
C GLU A 64 0.76 7.58 -10.50
N THR A 65 0.28 8.73 -10.03
CA THR A 65 0.79 10.06 -10.41
C THR A 65 1.94 10.52 -9.51
N TRP A 66 2.26 9.77 -8.45
CA TRP A 66 3.35 10.09 -7.53
C TRP A 66 4.70 9.72 -8.15
N THR A 67 5.76 9.83 -7.39
CA THR A 67 7.10 9.48 -7.86
C THR A 67 7.33 7.99 -7.69
N GLU A 68 7.51 7.30 -8.78
CA GLU A 68 7.85 5.88 -8.79
C GLU A 68 9.33 5.69 -8.35
N GLN A 69 9.64 4.57 -7.72
CA GLN A 69 10.96 4.25 -7.17
C GLN A 69 12.09 4.44 -8.17
N CYS A 70 11.94 3.99 -9.40
CA CYS A 70 12.92 4.19 -10.47
C CYS A 70 13.16 5.67 -10.81
N GLN A 71 12.15 6.52 -10.67
CA GLN A 71 12.28 7.96 -10.95
C GLN A 71 13.06 8.68 -9.85
N LEU A 72 13.03 8.15 -8.63
CA LEU A 72 13.90 8.64 -7.57
C LEU A 72 15.35 8.22 -7.80
N ASN A 73 15.52 7.05 -8.40
CA ASN A 73 16.80 6.45 -8.59
C ASN A 73 17.01 5.99 -10.04
N PRO A 74 17.26 6.91 -10.98
CA PRO A 74 17.41 6.59 -12.39
C PRO A 74 18.64 5.70 -12.71
N ALA A 75 19.56 5.55 -11.77
CA ALA A 75 20.70 4.62 -11.90
C ALA A 75 20.39 3.23 -11.36
N MET A 76 19.20 3.00 -10.80
CA MET A 76 18.75 1.68 -10.39
C MET A 76 18.72 0.76 -11.61
N ALA A 77 19.41 -0.37 -11.52
CA ALA A 77 19.49 -1.30 -12.64
C ALA A 77 18.10 -1.78 -13.04
N GLY A 78 17.79 -1.70 -14.33
CA GLY A 78 16.49 -2.07 -14.88
C GLY A 78 15.48 -0.94 -14.98
N CYS A 79 15.77 0.24 -14.43
CA CYS A 79 14.91 1.40 -14.67
C CYS A 79 15.03 1.85 -16.14
N PRO A 80 13.92 1.99 -16.87
CA PRO A 80 13.96 2.55 -18.21
C PRO A 80 14.45 4.00 -18.14
N PRO A 81 15.24 4.45 -19.11
CA PRO A 81 15.61 5.85 -19.21
C PRO A 81 14.33 6.69 -19.32
N ALA A 82 14.33 7.85 -18.68
CA ALA A 82 13.20 8.78 -18.74
C ALA A 82 12.73 8.93 -20.18
N SER A 83 11.47 8.58 -20.44
CA SER A 83 10.90 8.64 -21.78
C SER A 83 10.92 10.07 -22.30
N LYS A 84 11.63 10.30 -23.42
CA LYS A 84 11.62 11.59 -24.12
C LYS A 84 10.26 11.92 -24.74
N SER A 85 9.37 10.93 -24.85
CA SER A 85 8.07 11.05 -25.50
C SER A 85 6.93 11.52 -24.60
N GLY A 86 7.17 11.71 -23.30
CA GLY A 86 6.12 12.11 -22.36
C GLY A 86 5.06 11.03 -22.09
N ALA A 87 5.17 9.85 -22.67
CA ALA A 87 4.32 8.72 -22.33
C ALA A 87 4.76 8.16 -20.97
N HIS A 88 3.87 8.12 -20.02
CA HIS A 88 4.10 7.55 -18.70
C HIS A 88 4.06 6.02 -18.84
N ILE A 89 5.22 5.40 -18.95
CA ILE A 89 5.33 3.93 -18.89
C ILE A 89 5.31 3.56 -17.42
N ARG A 90 4.31 2.79 -17.01
CA ARG A 90 4.28 2.21 -15.67
C ARG A 90 5.32 1.10 -15.58
N ILE A 91 5.99 1.03 -14.45
CA ILE A 91 7.07 0.08 -14.23
C ILE A 91 6.61 -0.93 -13.20
N LEU A 92 6.36 -2.15 -13.69
CA LEU A 92 6.06 -3.29 -12.83
C LEU A 92 7.36 -4.03 -12.54
N HIS A 93 7.68 -4.20 -11.27
CA HIS A 93 8.88 -4.87 -10.81
C HIS A 93 8.60 -6.29 -10.34
N ALA A 94 9.58 -7.14 -10.48
CA ALA A 94 9.66 -8.34 -9.66
C ALA A 94 9.97 -7.95 -8.22
N SER A 95 9.24 -8.54 -7.25
CA SER A 95 9.48 -8.25 -5.84
C SER A 95 10.95 -8.50 -5.46
N ALA A 96 11.64 -7.44 -5.06
CA ALA A 96 13.04 -7.52 -4.64
C ALA A 96 13.19 -8.42 -3.40
N LEU A 97 12.23 -8.36 -2.50
CA LEU A 97 12.17 -9.17 -1.30
C LEU A 97 12.00 -10.66 -1.64
N ALA A 98 11.06 -10.99 -2.54
CA ALA A 98 10.83 -12.38 -2.98
C ALA A 98 12.06 -12.97 -3.66
N ARG A 99 12.81 -12.17 -4.42
CA ARG A 99 14.07 -12.62 -5.04
C ARG A 99 15.13 -12.94 -4.00
N LYS A 100 15.33 -12.08 -3.02
CA LYS A 100 16.35 -12.24 -1.99
C LYS A 100 16.11 -13.48 -1.14
N ILE A 101 14.89 -13.68 -0.65
CA ILE A 101 14.52 -14.81 0.21
C ILE A 101 14.64 -16.14 -0.54
N ARG A 102 14.36 -16.18 -1.84
CA ARG A 102 14.48 -17.40 -2.65
C ARG A 102 15.92 -17.73 -3.08
N GLY A 103 16.91 -16.98 -2.59
CA GLY A 103 18.31 -17.14 -3.01
C GLY A 103 18.54 -16.86 -4.50
N LEU A 104 17.58 -16.24 -5.16
CA LEU A 104 17.73 -15.78 -6.53
C LEU A 104 18.66 -14.58 -6.51
N ALA A 105 19.65 -14.60 -7.38
CA ALA A 105 20.57 -13.46 -7.48
C ALA A 105 19.79 -12.17 -7.62
N VAL A 106 20.00 -11.23 -6.70
CA VAL A 106 19.44 -9.86 -6.73
C VAL A 106 20.12 -9.05 -7.85
N LYS A 107 20.54 -9.75 -8.91
CA LYS A 107 20.96 -9.04 -10.11
C LYS A 107 19.68 -8.48 -10.71
N PRO A 108 19.51 -7.15 -10.77
CA PRO A 108 18.37 -6.59 -11.47
C PRO A 108 18.45 -7.15 -12.89
N THR A 109 17.54 -8.04 -13.23
CA THR A 109 17.34 -8.38 -14.61
C THR A 109 16.84 -7.09 -15.26
N ALA A 110 17.40 -6.75 -16.41
CA ALA A 110 16.97 -5.57 -17.14
C ALA A 110 15.44 -5.67 -17.30
N ILE A 111 14.72 -4.66 -16.83
CA ILE A 111 13.28 -4.56 -17.06
C ILE A 111 13.08 -4.68 -18.57
N SER A 112 12.20 -5.56 -18.98
CA SER A 112 11.91 -5.76 -20.40
C SER A 112 11.55 -4.41 -21.04
N GLY A 113 11.82 -4.23 -22.31
CA GLY A 113 11.61 -2.95 -23.00
C GLY A 113 10.19 -2.40 -22.94
N ASN A 114 9.22 -3.19 -22.44
CA ASN A 114 7.84 -2.78 -22.16
C ASN A 114 7.61 -2.30 -20.71
N GLY A 115 8.64 -2.21 -19.87
CA GLY A 115 8.52 -1.75 -18.48
C GLY A 115 7.91 -2.78 -17.52
N THR A 116 7.84 -4.06 -17.91
CA THR A 116 7.21 -5.09 -17.06
C THR A 116 8.18 -6.21 -16.75
N GLU A 117 8.42 -6.47 -15.48
CA GLU A 117 9.11 -7.62 -14.96
C GLU A 117 8.35 -8.18 -13.75
N CYS A 118 7.99 -9.45 -13.81
CA CYS A 118 7.23 -10.12 -12.76
C CYS A 118 7.96 -11.37 -12.29
N ASN A 119 7.73 -11.76 -11.03
CA ASN A 119 8.19 -13.05 -10.52
C ASN A 119 7.17 -14.15 -10.86
N PRO A 120 7.60 -15.39 -11.06
CA PRO A 120 6.68 -16.51 -10.91
C PRO A 120 6.00 -16.46 -9.53
N MET A 121 4.69 -16.60 -9.52
CA MET A 121 3.92 -16.62 -8.28
C MET A 121 4.21 -17.90 -7.49
N GLN A 122 4.19 -17.80 -6.17
CA GLN A 122 4.27 -18.97 -5.29
C GLN A 122 3.00 -19.80 -5.44
N THR A 123 3.12 -21.03 -5.95
CA THR A 123 1.98 -21.94 -6.19
C THR A 123 2.02 -23.20 -5.33
N THR A 124 3.03 -23.33 -4.46
CA THR A 124 3.14 -24.43 -3.50
C THR A 124 2.88 -23.95 -2.09
N ALA A 125 2.39 -24.84 -1.22
CA ALA A 125 2.16 -24.50 0.18
C ALA A 125 3.47 -24.08 0.87
N LEU A 126 3.37 -23.11 1.77
CA LEU A 126 4.47 -22.58 2.55
C LEU A 126 4.19 -22.81 4.04
N ASN A 127 4.93 -23.70 4.68
CA ASN A 127 4.76 -24.02 6.11
C ASN A 127 3.29 -24.25 6.54
N GLY A 128 2.53 -24.97 5.70
CA GLY A 128 1.11 -25.21 5.93
C GLY A 128 0.15 -24.18 5.35
N TYR A 129 0.64 -23.05 4.86
CA TYR A 129 -0.15 -22.05 4.15
C TYR A 129 -0.43 -22.50 2.73
N PRO A 130 -1.68 -22.68 2.32
CA PRO A 130 -1.99 -23.00 0.95
C PRO A 130 -1.81 -21.74 0.06
N PRO A 131 -1.41 -21.92 -1.20
CA PRO A 131 -1.41 -20.84 -2.16
C PRO A 131 -2.85 -20.36 -2.43
N PRO A 132 -3.03 -19.17 -3.01
CA PRO A 132 -4.32 -18.75 -3.55
C PRO A 132 -4.88 -19.82 -4.48
N SER A 133 -6.08 -20.34 -4.22
CA SER A 133 -6.59 -21.58 -4.83
C SER A 133 -6.96 -21.47 -6.31
N ASN A 134 -7.03 -20.25 -6.84
CA ASN A 134 -7.53 -19.99 -8.21
C ASN A 134 -6.46 -19.43 -9.15
N VAL A 135 -5.20 -19.79 -8.91
CA VAL A 135 -4.10 -19.39 -9.80
C VAL A 135 -3.58 -20.56 -10.58
N VAL A 136 -3.18 -20.34 -11.82
CA VAL A 136 -2.52 -21.34 -12.66
C VAL A 136 -1.05 -21.53 -12.25
N SER A 137 -0.43 -22.63 -12.62
CA SER A 137 0.97 -22.93 -12.28
C SER A 137 1.99 -21.95 -12.89
N THR A 138 1.59 -21.23 -13.94
CA THR A 138 2.40 -20.20 -14.61
C THR A 138 2.08 -18.77 -14.15
N ALA A 139 1.30 -18.61 -13.08
CA ALA A 139 0.91 -17.32 -12.55
C ALA A 139 2.13 -16.44 -12.26
N GLN A 140 1.97 -15.15 -12.53
CA GLN A 140 2.99 -14.13 -12.31
C GLN A 140 2.52 -13.14 -11.24
N PHE A 141 3.46 -12.60 -10.50
CA PHE A 141 3.24 -11.59 -9.47
C PHE A 141 4.17 -10.40 -9.70
N CYS A 142 3.61 -9.23 -9.74
CA CYS A 142 4.33 -7.99 -10.03
C CYS A 142 4.01 -6.96 -8.95
N GLU A 143 4.94 -6.05 -8.69
CA GLU A 143 4.72 -4.94 -7.78
C GLU A 143 5.18 -3.62 -8.38
N GLU A 144 4.61 -2.53 -7.90
CA GLU A 144 5.07 -1.17 -8.15
C GLU A 144 5.07 -0.40 -6.84
N VAL A 145 6.04 0.50 -6.69
CA VAL A 145 6.24 1.27 -5.46
C VAL A 145 6.31 2.75 -5.78
N TYR A 146 5.50 3.52 -5.10
CA TYR A 146 5.41 4.97 -5.26
C TYR A 146 5.55 5.67 -3.93
N VAL A 147 6.18 6.83 -3.96
CA VAL A 147 6.25 7.75 -2.82
C VAL A 147 5.55 9.06 -3.15
N ASN A 148 4.90 9.63 -2.16
CA ASN A 148 4.17 10.87 -2.35
C ASN A 148 5.11 12.06 -2.67
N PRO A 149 4.58 13.18 -3.17
CA PRO A 149 5.41 14.35 -3.54
C PRO A 149 6.28 14.90 -2.42
N ASP A 150 5.82 14.87 -1.17
CA ASP A 150 6.57 15.39 -0.02
C ASP A 150 7.80 14.53 0.28
N GLU A 151 7.65 13.21 0.24
CA GLU A 151 8.74 12.27 0.42
C GLU A 151 9.75 12.37 -0.72
N ALA A 152 9.27 12.39 -1.96
CA ALA A 152 10.13 12.53 -3.13
C ALA A 152 10.92 13.85 -3.11
N ALA A 153 10.30 14.95 -2.68
CA ALA A 153 10.95 16.24 -2.52
C ALA A 153 12.05 16.16 -1.44
N PHE A 154 11.75 15.55 -0.30
CA PHE A 154 12.73 15.37 0.79
C PHE A 154 13.96 14.59 0.32
N VAL A 155 13.76 13.47 -0.38
CA VAL A 155 14.86 12.65 -0.93
C VAL A 155 15.75 13.47 -1.88
N ARG A 156 15.14 14.21 -2.80
CA ARG A 156 15.88 15.03 -3.79
C ARG A 156 16.61 16.20 -3.15
N GLN A 157 15.94 16.95 -2.28
CA GLN A 157 16.50 18.16 -1.64
C GLN A 157 17.68 17.84 -0.74
N ASN A 158 17.71 16.66 -0.15
CA ASN A 158 18.78 16.21 0.76
C ASN A 158 19.82 15.31 0.07
N GLY A 159 19.70 15.10 -1.24
CA GLY A 159 20.65 14.28 -2.01
C GLY A 159 20.65 12.80 -1.64
N LEU A 160 19.55 12.28 -1.09
CA LEU A 160 19.46 10.90 -0.59
C LEU A 160 19.35 9.85 -1.72
N GLN A 161 19.40 10.28 -2.96
CA GLN A 161 19.32 9.45 -4.15
C GLN A 161 20.55 8.57 -4.38
N THR A 162 21.60 8.74 -3.60
CA THR A 162 22.82 7.93 -3.64
C THR A 162 23.26 7.55 -2.24
N LEU A 163 23.96 6.43 -2.11
CA LEU A 163 24.50 6.00 -0.82
C LEU A 163 25.49 7.03 -0.25
N THR A 164 26.32 7.65 -1.10
CA THR A 164 27.21 8.75 -0.69
C THR A 164 26.44 9.94 -0.15
N GLY A 165 25.31 10.30 -0.77
CA GLY A 165 24.43 11.37 -0.28
C GLY A 165 23.81 11.03 1.07
N GLN A 166 23.34 9.80 1.25
CA GLN A 166 22.80 9.31 2.52
C GLN A 166 23.86 9.32 3.63
N GLN A 167 25.08 8.89 3.34
CA GLN A 167 26.20 8.92 4.29
C GLN A 167 26.52 10.36 4.70
N LYS A 168 26.61 11.28 3.75
CA LYS A 168 26.84 12.70 4.02
C LYS A 168 25.75 13.31 4.88
N TYR A 169 24.49 13.01 4.56
CA TYR A 169 23.35 13.49 5.34
C TYR A 169 23.38 12.89 6.75
N GLY A 170 23.48 11.58 6.88
CA GLY A 170 23.48 10.85 8.15
C GLY A 170 24.58 11.31 9.09
N SER A 171 25.79 11.52 8.60
CA SER A 171 26.93 11.98 9.43
C SER A 171 26.67 13.34 10.11
N SER A 172 25.84 14.19 9.53
CA SER A 172 25.45 15.47 10.13
C SER A 172 24.14 15.40 10.94
N HIS A 173 23.44 14.26 10.91
CA HIS A 173 22.13 14.05 11.54
C HIS A 173 22.11 12.85 12.49
N GLY A 174 23.22 12.59 13.21
CA GLY A 174 23.29 11.54 14.22
C GLY A 174 23.17 10.11 13.67
N ASN A 175 23.69 9.89 12.44
CA ASN A 175 23.61 8.63 11.70
C ASN A 175 22.16 8.16 11.45
N ALA A 176 21.25 9.09 11.24
CA ALA A 176 19.87 8.81 10.93
C ALA A 176 19.36 9.71 9.81
N ILE A 177 18.54 9.13 8.94
CA ILE A 177 17.63 9.84 8.06
C ILE A 177 16.28 9.82 8.76
N THR A 178 15.58 10.93 8.76
CA THR A 178 14.23 11.03 9.31
C THR A 178 13.34 11.71 8.29
N PHE A 179 12.38 10.98 7.77
CA PHE A 179 11.43 11.49 6.79
C PHE A 179 10.45 12.51 7.41
N PRO A 180 9.91 13.42 6.60
CA PRO A 180 8.87 14.33 7.07
C PRO A 180 7.60 13.55 7.47
N TRP A 181 6.87 14.07 8.46
CA TRP A 181 5.63 13.46 8.97
C TRP A 181 4.51 13.31 7.93
N THR A 182 4.69 13.89 6.74
CA THR A 182 3.79 13.81 5.60
C THR A 182 4.20 12.74 4.59
N ALA A 183 5.32 12.04 4.80
CA ALA A 183 5.78 10.99 3.92
C ALA A 183 4.78 9.83 3.87
N VAL A 184 4.52 9.33 2.67
CA VAL A 184 3.63 8.19 2.40
C VAL A 184 4.19 7.38 1.24
N GLU A 185 4.33 6.09 1.47
CA GLU A 185 4.67 5.10 0.44
C GLU A 185 3.45 4.22 0.13
N VAL A 186 3.27 3.87 -1.14
CA VAL A 186 2.28 2.90 -1.60
C VAL A 186 2.99 1.83 -2.39
N LYS A 187 2.80 0.58 -2.00
CA LYS A 187 3.14 -0.58 -2.80
C LYS A 187 1.86 -1.23 -3.29
N ALA A 188 1.71 -1.36 -4.61
CA ALA A 188 0.60 -2.00 -5.26
C ALA A 188 1.06 -3.29 -5.93
N ASP A 189 0.31 -4.36 -5.70
CA ASP A 189 0.66 -5.71 -6.09
C ASP A 189 -0.35 -6.25 -7.09
N TRP A 190 0.17 -6.68 -8.23
CA TRP A 190 -0.60 -6.98 -9.42
C TRP A 190 -0.40 -8.42 -9.89
N VAL A 191 -1.48 -9.03 -10.32
CA VAL A 191 -1.47 -10.36 -10.95
C VAL A 191 -2.12 -10.23 -12.33
N PRO A 192 -1.46 -10.66 -13.42
CA PRO A 192 -2.11 -10.71 -14.72
C PRO A 192 -3.42 -11.51 -14.62
N THR A 193 -4.50 -11.00 -15.18
CA THR A 193 -5.82 -11.67 -15.06
C THR A 193 -5.83 -13.06 -15.68
N SER A 194 -4.96 -13.33 -16.64
CA SER A 194 -4.70 -14.65 -17.20
C SER A 194 -4.10 -15.67 -16.22
N SER A 195 -3.58 -15.20 -15.09
CA SER A 195 -3.08 -16.07 -14.01
C SER A 195 -4.17 -16.71 -13.16
N PHE A 196 -5.42 -16.23 -13.27
CA PHE A 196 -6.55 -16.83 -12.58
C PHE A 196 -7.22 -17.90 -13.44
N SER A 197 -7.46 -19.08 -12.88
CA SER A 197 -8.02 -20.21 -13.60
C SER A 197 -9.53 -20.07 -13.87
N ASN A 198 -10.25 -19.40 -12.95
CA ASN A 198 -11.70 -19.11 -13.08
C ASN A 198 -12.16 -18.25 -11.90
N PRO A 199 -12.90 -17.14 -12.11
CA PRO A 199 -13.22 -16.53 -13.40
C PRO A 199 -12.03 -15.77 -14.01
N THR A 200 -12.04 -15.63 -15.33
CA THR A 200 -11.16 -14.69 -16.02
C THR A 200 -11.71 -13.28 -15.83
N PHE A 201 -10.93 -12.40 -15.26
CA PHE A 201 -11.29 -10.99 -15.13
C PHE A 201 -10.92 -10.23 -16.40
N ASN A 202 -11.75 -9.27 -16.77
CA ASN A 202 -11.48 -8.34 -17.87
C ASN A 202 -10.96 -6.99 -17.33
N CYS A 203 -10.47 -6.15 -18.20
CA CYS A 203 -10.13 -4.76 -17.90
C CYS A 203 -11.08 -3.79 -18.65
N PRO A 204 -11.95 -3.09 -17.93
CA PRO A 204 -12.22 -3.19 -16.49
C PRO A 204 -13.04 -4.44 -16.11
N ASP A 205 -12.92 -4.89 -14.86
CA ASP A 205 -13.80 -5.94 -14.32
C ASP A 205 -15.22 -5.39 -14.13
N THR A 206 -16.14 -5.88 -14.95
CA THR A 206 -17.54 -5.45 -14.93
C THR A 206 -18.33 -5.97 -13.73
N THR A 207 -17.81 -7.01 -13.06
CA THR A 207 -18.43 -7.53 -11.82
C THR A 207 -18.07 -6.70 -10.59
N ASN A 208 -17.09 -5.81 -10.71
CA ASN A 208 -16.50 -5.04 -9.63
C ASN A 208 -15.96 -5.91 -8.46
N SER A 209 -15.61 -7.17 -8.73
CA SER A 209 -15.04 -8.06 -7.70
C SER A 209 -13.61 -7.67 -7.34
N LEU A 210 -12.85 -7.21 -8.35
CA LEU A 210 -11.49 -6.73 -8.23
C LEU A 210 -11.32 -5.42 -9.00
N TYR A 211 -10.42 -4.58 -8.53
CA TYR A 211 -9.91 -3.51 -9.38
C TYR A 211 -8.99 -4.10 -10.43
N THR A 212 -9.27 -3.82 -11.68
CA THR A 212 -8.46 -4.30 -12.83
C THR A 212 -8.09 -3.13 -13.72
N GLU A 213 -6.90 -3.21 -14.29
CA GLU A 213 -6.36 -2.18 -15.16
C GLU A 213 -5.49 -2.77 -16.26
N THR A 214 -5.50 -2.13 -17.44
CA THR A 214 -4.58 -2.46 -18.51
C THR A 214 -3.27 -1.69 -18.32
N ILE A 215 -2.20 -2.40 -17.99
CA ILE A 215 -0.87 -1.84 -17.78
C ILE A 215 0.03 -2.38 -18.88
N ASN A 216 0.65 -1.48 -19.66
CA ASN A 216 1.55 -1.84 -20.76
C ASN A 216 0.95 -2.89 -21.72
N GLY A 217 -0.36 -2.82 -21.99
CA GLY A 217 -1.08 -3.70 -22.91
C GLY A 217 -1.56 -5.02 -22.31
N THR A 218 -1.28 -5.31 -21.05
CA THR A 218 -1.74 -6.51 -20.33
C THR A 218 -2.75 -6.14 -19.25
N CYS A 219 -3.80 -6.96 -19.10
CA CYS A 219 -4.80 -6.77 -18.05
C CYS A 219 -4.31 -7.36 -16.74
N TYR A 220 -4.29 -6.55 -15.69
CA TYR A 220 -3.88 -6.93 -14.34
C TYR A 220 -5.00 -6.72 -13.33
N ALA A 221 -5.01 -7.55 -12.31
CA ALA A 221 -5.85 -7.40 -11.12
C ALA A 221 -5.00 -6.94 -9.93
N LEU A 222 -5.48 -5.96 -9.19
CA LEU A 222 -4.85 -5.45 -7.98
C LEU A 222 -5.20 -6.39 -6.83
N VAL A 223 -4.22 -7.12 -6.29
CA VAL A 223 -4.43 -8.17 -5.29
C VAL A 223 -3.91 -7.82 -3.90
N GLY A 224 -3.04 -6.83 -3.82
CA GLY A 224 -2.49 -6.35 -2.56
C GLY A 224 -2.18 -4.86 -2.62
N ILE A 225 -2.37 -4.17 -1.51
CA ILE A 225 -2.02 -2.75 -1.38
C ILE A 225 -1.40 -2.57 0.01
N HIS A 226 -0.15 -2.17 0.05
CA HIS A 226 0.51 -1.74 1.27
C HIS A 226 0.60 -0.22 1.28
N ILE A 227 0.25 0.38 2.40
CA ILE A 227 0.41 1.81 2.63
C ILE A 227 1.22 1.99 3.90
N SER A 228 2.35 2.66 3.80
CA SER A 228 3.13 3.10 4.94
C SER A 228 3.13 4.62 5.03
N SER A 229 3.11 5.17 6.25
CA SER A 229 3.11 6.61 6.47
C SER A 229 3.88 6.99 7.70
N LYS A 230 4.73 8.02 7.57
CA LYS A 230 5.50 8.61 8.68
C LYS A 230 4.65 9.44 9.64
N VAL A 231 3.34 9.29 9.63
CA VAL A 231 2.45 10.02 10.54
C VAL A 231 2.72 9.74 12.02
N LEU A 232 3.39 8.62 12.33
CA LEU A 232 3.84 8.18 13.65
C LEU A 232 5.36 7.91 13.66
N PRO A 233 6.02 7.90 14.82
CA PRO A 233 7.47 7.67 14.92
C PRO A 233 7.95 6.39 14.25
N ASN A 234 7.23 5.27 14.48
CA ASN A 234 7.50 3.96 13.88
C ASN A 234 6.73 3.72 12.57
N TRP A 235 6.23 4.78 11.96
CA TRP A 235 5.32 4.75 10.84
C TRP A 235 3.97 4.08 11.20
N LEU A 236 3.02 4.25 10.33
CA LEU A 236 1.77 3.50 10.28
C LEU A 236 1.88 2.55 9.08
N TRP A 237 1.62 1.27 9.31
CA TRP A 237 1.67 0.21 8.32
C TRP A 237 0.27 -0.35 8.14
N ALA A 238 -0.20 -0.38 6.92
CA ALA A 238 -1.53 -0.90 6.60
C ALA A 238 -1.47 -1.79 5.37
N THR A 239 -2.24 -2.87 5.38
CA THR A 239 -2.40 -3.74 4.22
C THR A 239 -3.86 -3.95 3.89
N PHE A 240 -4.17 -3.90 2.59
CA PHE A 240 -5.51 -4.07 2.05
C PHE A 240 -5.52 -5.22 1.06
N GLU A 241 -6.56 -6.01 1.10
CA GLU A 241 -6.78 -7.16 0.22
C GLU A 241 -8.20 -7.19 -0.31
N PRO A 242 -8.43 -7.74 -1.53
CA PRO A 242 -9.77 -7.96 -2.01
C PRO A 242 -10.48 -9.03 -1.18
N ALA A 243 -11.78 -8.80 -0.92
CA ALA A 243 -12.62 -9.73 -0.16
C ALA A 243 -13.08 -10.95 -0.94
N SER A 244 -12.77 -11.01 -2.23
CA SER A 244 -13.25 -12.06 -3.12
C SER A 244 -12.82 -13.45 -2.65
N ALA A 245 -13.80 -14.28 -2.26
CA ALA A 245 -13.55 -15.69 -1.94
C ALA A 245 -12.99 -16.48 -3.13
N ILE A 246 -13.13 -15.98 -4.35
CA ILE A 246 -12.63 -16.62 -5.57
C ILE A 246 -11.13 -16.40 -5.70
N THR A 247 -10.65 -15.18 -5.46
CA THR A 247 -9.24 -14.82 -5.62
C THR A 247 -8.45 -14.96 -4.34
N ASN A 248 -9.10 -14.82 -3.18
CA ASN A 248 -8.47 -14.85 -1.87
C ASN A 248 -9.26 -15.68 -0.85
N PRO A 249 -9.38 -17.01 -1.06
CA PRO A 249 -10.18 -17.87 -0.20
C PRO A 249 -9.61 -18.02 1.22
N ASN A 250 -8.33 -17.70 1.40
CA ASN A 250 -7.64 -17.86 2.67
C ASN A 250 -7.55 -16.56 3.48
N ARG A 251 -8.14 -15.48 2.98
CA ARG A 251 -8.13 -14.21 3.69
C ARG A 251 -8.70 -14.36 5.10
N CYS A 252 -7.99 -13.83 6.07
CA CYS A 252 -8.39 -13.85 7.48
C CYS A 252 -8.58 -15.25 8.08
N ASP A 253 -7.90 -16.26 7.57
CA ASP A 253 -7.93 -17.60 8.17
C ASP A 253 -7.11 -17.59 9.47
N PRO A 254 -7.73 -17.78 10.65
CA PRO A 254 -7.02 -17.70 11.93
C PRO A 254 -5.98 -18.82 12.14
N ASN A 255 -6.01 -19.87 11.32
CA ASN A 255 -4.96 -20.89 11.34
C ASN A 255 -3.73 -20.48 10.54
N LEU A 256 -3.86 -19.48 9.70
CA LEU A 256 -2.84 -19.02 8.76
C LEU A 256 -2.36 -17.61 9.09
N TYR A 257 -3.25 -16.79 9.66
CA TYR A 257 -2.99 -15.47 10.16
C TYR A 257 -3.51 -15.37 11.58
N ASP A 258 -3.06 -14.39 12.30
CA ASP A 258 -3.94 -13.82 13.29
C ASP A 258 -5.13 -13.19 12.58
N SER A 259 -6.28 -13.30 13.21
CA SER A 259 -7.53 -12.86 12.62
C SER A 259 -7.48 -11.39 12.17
N CYS A 260 -8.09 -11.09 11.02
CA CYS A 260 -8.23 -9.73 10.56
C CYS A 260 -9.07 -8.89 11.51
N PHE A 261 -8.65 -7.66 11.77
CA PHE A 261 -9.40 -6.73 12.60
C PHE A 261 -9.31 -5.30 12.08
N ASP A 262 -10.45 -4.74 11.74
CA ASP A 262 -10.60 -3.34 11.38
C ASP A 262 -11.61 -2.68 12.32
N PRO A 263 -11.15 -2.05 13.40
CA PRO A 263 -12.03 -1.51 14.44
C PRO A 263 -12.81 -0.27 14.01
N TRP A 264 -12.44 0.34 12.88
CA TRP A 264 -13.10 1.55 12.38
C TRP A 264 -13.89 1.32 11.10
N GLY A 265 -13.31 0.59 10.15
CA GLY A 265 -13.88 0.44 8.81
C GLY A 265 -14.98 -0.61 8.72
N THR A 266 -15.15 -1.47 9.73
CA THR A 266 -16.18 -2.48 9.75
C THR A 266 -17.12 -2.33 10.94
N THR A 267 -18.28 -3.02 10.89
CA THR A 267 -19.22 -3.07 12.01
C THR A 267 -18.86 -4.13 13.05
N SER A 268 -17.89 -5.00 12.76
CA SER A 268 -17.39 -6.00 13.71
C SER A 268 -16.70 -5.31 14.89
N LYS A 269 -16.94 -5.81 16.09
CA LYS A 269 -16.28 -5.37 17.34
C LYS A 269 -15.17 -6.30 17.76
N THR A 270 -15.02 -7.42 17.08
CA THR A 270 -14.02 -8.45 17.33
C THR A 270 -13.35 -8.85 16.03
N PRO A 271 -12.16 -9.44 16.10
CA PRO A 271 -11.52 -10.06 14.96
C PRO A 271 -12.46 -11.05 14.24
N TYR A 272 -12.33 -11.16 12.94
CA TYR A 272 -13.16 -12.03 12.10
C TYR A 272 -12.29 -12.98 11.29
N GLY A 273 -12.81 -14.18 11.05
CA GLY A 273 -12.05 -15.30 10.53
C GLY A 273 -12.17 -15.47 9.01
N LYS A 274 -11.68 -16.61 8.56
CA LYS A 274 -11.53 -17.03 7.16
C LYS A 274 -12.75 -16.74 6.29
N GLY A 275 -12.52 -16.00 5.21
CA GLY A 275 -13.53 -15.70 4.20
C GLY A 275 -14.71 -14.87 4.72
N THR A 276 -14.71 -14.47 5.99
CA THR A 276 -15.77 -13.67 6.56
C THR A 276 -15.81 -12.30 5.92
N THR A 277 -16.96 -11.92 5.40
CA THR A 277 -17.25 -10.57 4.93
C THR A 277 -18.06 -9.86 5.99
N VAL A 278 -17.52 -8.79 6.54
CA VAL A 278 -18.23 -7.93 7.49
C VAL A 278 -18.68 -6.65 6.80
N PRO A 279 -19.90 -6.17 7.10
CA PRO A 279 -20.35 -4.91 6.52
C PRO A 279 -19.43 -3.75 6.88
N GLN A 280 -19.16 -2.91 5.90
CA GLN A 280 -18.44 -1.66 6.13
C GLN A 280 -19.21 -0.77 7.10
N SER A 281 -18.47 -0.06 7.95
CA SER A 281 -19.06 0.93 8.85
C SER A 281 -19.71 2.09 8.07
N PRO A 282 -20.69 2.78 8.63
CA PRO A 282 -21.24 3.98 8.01
C PRO A 282 -20.18 5.05 7.73
N ALA A 283 -19.19 5.16 8.62
CA ALA A 283 -18.10 6.12 8.49
C ALA A 283 -17.22 5.80 7.27
N LEU A 284 -16.85 4.52 7.07
CA LEU A 284 -16.07 4.09 5.91
C LEU A 284 -16.85 4.30 4.61
N ARG A 285 -18.13 3.88 4.56
CA ARG A 285 -18.96 4.11 3.37
C ARG A 285 -19.03 5.59 2.98
N GLN A 286 -19.17 6.47 3.96
CA GLN A 286 -19.19 7.91 3.72
C GLN A 286 -17.83 8.41 3.19
N LEU A 287 -16.72 7.92 3.76
CA LEU A 287 -15.37 8.28 3.31
C LEU A 287 -15.14 7.85 1.86
N MET A 288 -15.45 6.60 1.52
CA MET A 288 -15.26 6.06 0.17
C MET A 288 -16.17 6.78 -0.85
N ALA A 289 -17.42 7.06 -0.50
CA ALA A 289 -18.33 7.80 -1.37
C ALA A 289 -17.84 9.23 -1.63
N SER A 290 -17.26 9.91 -0.62
CA SER A 290 -16.72 11.25 -0.79
C SER A 290 -15.46 11.29 -1.68
N ALA A 291 -14.75 10.20 -1.81
CA ALA A 291 -13.54 10.06 -2.63
C ALA A 291 -13.84 9.64 -4.09
N ASN A 292 -15.12 9.33 -4.41
CA ASN A 292 -15.54 8.89 -5.75
C ASN A 292 -14.69 7.72 -6.30
N LEU A 293 -14.45 6.73 -5.46
CA LEU A 293 -13.62 5.57 -5.81
C LEU A 293 -14.29 4.69 -6.87
N ASN A 294 -13.48 3.93 -7.61
CA ASN A 294 -13.98 2.81 -8.40
C ASN A 294 -14.75 1.85 -7.49
N LYS A 295 -15.90 1.36 -7.96
CA LYS A 295 -16.80 0.48 -7.17
C LYS A 295 -16.12 -0.80 -6.71
N ALA A 296 -15.14 -1.30 -7.43
CA ALA A 296 -14.38 -2.48 -7.05
C ALA A 296 -13.70 -2.31 -5.67
N PHE A 297 -13.31 -1.08 -5.30
CA PHE A 297 -12.69 -0.82 -3.99
C PHE A 297 -13.64 -1.03 -2.81
N ASN A 298 -14.96 -1.11 -3.02
CA ASN A 298 -15.89 -1.53 -1.98
C ASN A 298 -15.68 -2.99 -1.52
N ASN A 299 -14.96 -3.79 -2.31
CA ASN A 299 -14.62 -5.17 -2.00
C ASN A 299 -13.20 -5.33 -1.44
N TYR A 300 -12.52 -4.23 -1.12
CA TYR A 300 -11.23 -4.28 -0.42
C TYR A 300 -11.43 -4.08 1.07
N TYR A 301 -10.65 -4.81 1.84
CA TYR A 301 -10.67 -4.77 3.29
C TYR A 301 -9.29 -4.45 3.83
N LEU A 302 -9.27 -3.65 4.87
CA LEU A 302 -8.09 -3.48 5.70
C LEU A 302 -7.92 -4.77 6.50
N THR A 303 -6.81 -5.48 6.27
CA THR A 303 -6.51 -6.73 6.98
C THR A 303 -6.15 -6.41 8.42
N ALA A 304 -5.23 -5.47 8.61
CA ALA A 304 -4.89 -4.90 9.91
C ALA A 304 -4.05 -3.61 9.73
N VAL A 305 -3.80 -2.93 10.84
CA VAL A 305 -2.89 -1.80 10.97
C VAL A 305 -1.88 -2.10 12.05
N GLN A 306 -0.61 -1.81 11.78
CA GLN A 306 0.48 -1.93 12.73
C GLN A 306 1.13 -0.57 12.95
N THR A 307 1.29 -0.16 14.20
CA THR A 307 1.96 1.07 14.62
C THR A 307 3.02 0.81 15.67
N GLU A 308 2.99 -0.39 16.26
CA GLU A 308 3.88 -0.87 17.29
C GLU A 308 4.34 -2.31 17.00
N PHE A 309 5.47 -2.70 17.54
CA PHE A 309 6.03 -4.05 17.39
C PHE A 309 5.25 -5.10 18.17
N VAL A 310 4.75 -4.70 19.32
CA VAL A 310 4.05 -5.57 20.27
C VAL A 310 2.79 -4.88 20.77
N ASP A 311 1.82 -5.67 21.19
CA ASP A 311 0.61 -5.19 21.84
C ASP A 311 0.85 -4.84 23.35
N GLY A 312 -0.19 -4.42 24.03
CA GLY A 312 -0.13 -4.05 25.45
C GLY A 312 0.25 -5.21 26.40
N SER A 313 0.20 -6.46 25.92
CA SER A 313 0.66 -7.65 26.67
C SER A 313 2.12 -8.00 26.39
N GLY A 314 2.76 -7.35 25.43
CA GLY A 314 4.09 -7.67 24.94
C GLY A 314 4.10 -8.76 23.86
N ALA A 315 2.93 -9.20 23.38
CA ALA A 315 2.85 -10.14 22.29
C ALA A 315 3.08 -9.41 20.94
N ALA A 316 3.75 -10.09 20.02
CA ALA A 316 4.01 -9.55 18.71
C ALA A 316 2.71 -9.26 17.95
N ILE A 317 2.70 -8.15 17.23
CA ILE A 317 1.59 -7.80 16.34
C ILE A 317 1.97 -8.23 14.92
N PRO A 318 1.38 -9.31 14.36
CA PRO A 318 1.63 -9.68 12.97
C PRO A 318 0.88 -8.75 12.03
N LEU A 319 1.47 -8.53 10.87
CA LEU A 319 0.84 -7.88 9.74
C LEU A 319 1.38 -8.45 8.45
N GLY A 320 0.54 -9.13 7.71
CA GLY A 320 0.87 -9.72 6.43
C GLY A 320 -0.31 -9.71 5.47
N ASN A 321 -0.01 -9.90 4.20
CA ASN A 321 -0.96 -9.97 3.09
C ASN A 321 -0.88 -11.38 2.47
N SER A 322 -2.01 -11.95 2.12
CA SER A 322 -2.07 -13.32 1.59
C SER A 322 -1.43 -13.48 0.21
N PHE A 323 -1.22 -12.40 -0.52
CA PHE A 323 -0.49 -12.41 -1.78
C PHE A 323 0.95 -11.97 -1.61
N VAL A 324 1.19 -10.84 -0.97
CA VAL A 324 2.49 -10.15 -0.95
C VAL A 324 3.51 -10.95 -0.17
N GLU A 325 3.29 -11.17 1.12
CA GLU A 325 4.21 -11.91 1.98
C GLU A 325 4.32 -13.37 1.55
N PHE A 326 3.20 -13.98 1.13
CA PHE A 326 3.22 -15.34 0.60
C PHE A 326 4.14 -15.48 -0.60
N ASN A 327 4.10 -14.54 -1.55
CA ASN A 327 5.01 -14.54 -2.70
C ASN A 327 6.46 -14.21 -2.32
N ALA A 328 6.66 -13.51 -1.20
CA ALA A 328 7.96 -13.31 -0.60
C ALA A 328 8.47 -14.53 0.21
N SER A 329 7.72 -15.64 0.23
CA SER A 329 8.01 -16.84 1.03
C SER A 329 7.98 -16.57 2.54
N VAL A 330 7.22 -15.57 2.98
CA VAL A 330 6.95 -15.28 4.38
C VAL A 330 5.53 -15.72 4.70
N PRO A 331 5.33 -16.63 5.66
CA PRO A 331 3.99 -16.97 6.09
C PRO A 331 3.28 -15.71 6.62
N PRO A 332 2.08 -15.34 6.13
CA PRO A 332 1.42 -14.10 6.52
C PRO A 332 1.28 -13.91 8.05
N GLY A 333 0.95 -14.94 8.79
CA GLY A 333 0.85 -14.88 10.27
C GLY A 333 2.20 -14.74 11.00
N GLN A 334 3.31 -14.83 10.28
CA GLN A 334 4.66 -14.58 10.80
C GLN A 334 5.25 -13.28 10.24
N ALA A 335 4.52 -12.62 9.35
CA ALA A 335 4.94 -11.36 8.76
C ALA A 335 4.75 -10.20 9.75
N SER A 336 5.63 -9.22 9.66
CA SER A 336 5.53 -7.97 10.41
C SER A 336 6.20 -6.86 9.60
N CYS A 337 5.40 -5.98 9.02
CA CYS A 337 5.90 -4.86 8.22
C CYS A 337 6.91 -4.02 9.00
N ILE A 338 6.53 -3.60 10.20
CA ILE A 338 7.39 -2.76 11.05
C ILE A 338 8.70 -3.47 11.42
N THR A 339 8.65 -4.78 11.72
CA THR A 339 9.84 -5.57 12.08
C THR A 339 10.77 -5.71 10.89
N CYS A 340 10.24 -6.01 9.70
CA CYS A 340 11.03 -6.10 8.48
C CYS A 340 11.65 -4.75 8.12
N HIS A 341 10.85 -3.70 8.08
CA HIS A 341 11.28 -2.36 7.70
C HIS A 341 12.20 -1.69 8.73
N ARG A 342 12.21 -2.17 9.97
CA ARG A 342 13.17 -1.73 10.99
C ARG A 342 14.62 -1.97 10.58
N TYR A 343 14.87 -2.90 9.68
CA TYR A 343 16.20 -3.21 9.14
C TYR A 343 16.59 -2.37 7.91
N ALA A 344 15.86 -1.31 7.60
CA ALA A 344 16.25 -0.36 6.59
C ALA A 344 17.43 0.50 7.10
N TYR A 345 18.65 0.03 6.80
CA TYR A 345 19.91 0.65 7.19
C TYR A 345 20.92 0.62 6.05
N TYR A 346 21.79 1.59 6.06
CA TYR A 346 22.99 1.61 5.23
C TYR A 346 24.24 1.46 6.12
N ASP A 347 25.02 0.41 5.90
CA ASP A 347 26.23 0.07 6.65
C ASP A 347 27.52 0.23 5.85
N GLY A 348 27.48 0.89 4.71
CA GLY A 348 28.60 1.03 3.79
C GLY A 348 28.59 0.01 2.66
N ASN A 349 27.71 -0.98 2.70
CA ASN A 349 27.53 -1.94 1.62
C ASN A 349 26.41 -1.50 0.68
N PRO A 350 26.52 -1.74 -0.64
CA PRO A 350 25.47 -1.43 -1.60
C PRO A 350 24.27 -2.38 -1.54
N VAL A 351 24.30 -3.35 -0.64
CA VAL A 351 23.23 -4.33 -0.43
C VAL A 351 22.62 -4.09 0.94
N PRO A 352 21.30 -4.12 1.09
CA PRO A 352 20.67 -4.03 2.39
C PRO A 352 21.33 -5.00 3.38
N PRO A 353 21.51 -4.61 4.64
CA PRO A 353 22.17 -5.45 5.63
C PRO A 353 21.58 -6.86 5.65
N GLY A 354 22.43 -7.88 5.68
CA GLY A 354 22.05 -9.30 5.65
C GLY A 354 21.16 -9.75 6.81
N HIS A 355 21.02 -8.93 7.83
CA HIS A 355 20.22 -9.20 9.04
C HIS A 355 18.71 -9.36 8.81
N VAL A 356 18.22 -8.97 7.65
CA VAL A 356 16.83 -9.26 7.25
C VAL A 356 16.60 -10.77 7.16
N GLU A 357 17.63 -11.54 6.79
CA GLU A 357 17.50 -12.98 6.58
C GLU A 357 17.31 -13.77 7.88
N ASP A 358 17.89 -13.31 8.97
CA ASP A 358 17.83 -14.00 10.26
C ASP A 358 16.46 -13.94 10.93
N ASN A 359 15.57 -13.06 10.45
CA ASN A 359 14.28 -12.78 11.05
C ASN A 359 13.06 -13.09 10.17
N PHE A 360 13.27 -13.48 8.93
CA PHE A 360 12.22 -14.01 8.08
C PHE A 360 11.91 -15.45 8.48
N GLY A 361 10.89 -15.65 9.27
CA GLY A 361 10.45 -16.95 9.75
C GLY A 361 10.54 -17.10 11.26
N GLY A 362 11.10 -16.10 11.96
CA GLY A 362 10.91 -15.96 13.40
C GLY A 362 9.55 -15.31 13.70
N PRO A 363 8.95 -15.59 14.86
CA PRO A 363 7.79 -14.84 15.28
C PRO A 363 8.12 -13.34 15.27
N PRO A 364 7.20 -12.46 14.84
CA PRO A 364 7.42 -11.02 14.76
C PRO A 364 7.82 -10.39 16.13
N GLY A 365 7.71 -11.11 17.22
CA GLY A 365 8.13 -10.72 18.56
C GLY A 365 9.55 -11.10 18.95
N GLY A 366 10.35 -11.68 18.09
CA GLY A 366 11.79 -11.89 18.36
C GLY A 366 12.56 -10.58 18.57
N TRP A 367 11.90 -9.47 18.32
CA TRP A 367 12.36 -8.12 18.58
C TRP A 367 11.73 -7.59 19.86
N SER A 368 12.52 -7.55 20.90
CA SER A 368 12.13 -6.78 22.08
C SER A 368 11.97 -5.31 21.69
N ALA A 369 10.75 -4.82 21.72
CA ALA A 369 10.48 -3.38 21.59
C ALA A 369 11.28 -2.57 22.63
N VAL A 370 11.65 -3.19 23.73
CA VAL A 370 12.44 -2.59 24.83
C VAL A 370 13.88 -2.30 24.41
N GLY A 371 14.48 -3.15 23.58
CA GLY A 371 15.83 -2.89 23.03
C GLY A 371 15.84 -1.87 21.90
N ASN A 372 14.68 -1.51 21.37
CA ASN A 372 14.50 -0.66 20.19
C ASN A 372 13.49 0.46 20.44
N ALA A 373 13.44 0.90 21.62
CA ALA A 373 12.50 1.85 22.16
C ALA A 373 12.57 3.26 21.53
N CYS A 374 12.77 3.34 20.22
CA CYS A 374 12.53 4.58 19.47
C CYS A 374 11.06 4.99 19.52
N SER A 375 10.16 4.08 19.91
CA SER A 375 8.73 4.30 19.68
C SER A 375 7.96 4.87 20.83
N THR A 376 8.20 4.41 22.03
CA THR A 376 7.31 4.72 23.16
C THR A 376 8.01 5.31 24.37
N ASN A 377 9.33 5.19 24.46
CA ASN A 377 10.09 5.76 25.53
C ASN A 377 10.89 6.97 25.04
N PRO A 378 10.49 8.21 25.36
CA PRO A 378 11.21 9.42 24.96
C PRO A 378 12.64 9.50 25.53
N LYS A 379 13.02 8.58 26.41
CA LYS A 379 14.38 8.47 26.99
C LYS A 379 15.22 7.39 26.31
N ALA A 380 14.67 6.60 25.39
CA ALA A 380 15.44 5.58 24.72
C ALA A 380 16.20 6.16 23.55
N THR A 381 17.48 5.93 23.53
CA THR A 381 18.31 6.22 22.37
C THR A 381 17.98 5.23 21.26
N CYS A 382 17.55 5.74 20.11
CA CYS A 382 17.36 4.96 18.90
C CYS A 382 18.71 4.48 18.39
N THR A 383 19.23 3.40 18.94
CA THR A 383 20.45 2.80 18.43
C THR A 383 20.10 2.01 17.17
N PRO A 384 20.81 2.21 16.07
CA PRO A 384 20.72 1.33 14.90
C PRO A 384 20.89 -0.12 15.34
N PRO A 385 20.12 -1.10 14.82
CA PRO A 385 20.38 -2.52 15.07
C PRO A 385 21.73 -2.94 14.52
N VAL A 386 22.28 -2.20 13.57
CA VAL A 386 23.61 -2.42 13.00
C VAL A 386 24.54 -1.29 13.46
N PRO A 387 25.56 -1.59 14.27
CA PRO A 387 26.54 -0.59 14.69
C PRO A 387 27.19 0.12 13.49
N ASN A 388 27.41 1.42 13.61
CA ASN A 388 28.05 2.26 12.60
C ASN A 388 27.29 2.39 11.27
N SER A 389 26.04 2.01 11.23
CA SER A 389 25.18 2.20 10.06
C SER A 389 24.32 3.46 10.16
N ILE A 390 23.77 3.87 9.03
CA ILE A 390 22.81 4.98 8.93
C ILE A 390 21.41 4.42 8.89
N SER A 391 20.56 4.82 9.82
CA SER A 391 19.15 4.49 9.80
C SER A 391 18.45 5.19 8.64
N GLN A 392 17.68 4.43 7.87
CA GLN A 392 16.87 4.92 6.75
C GLN A 392 15.40 5.11 7.12
N ASP A 393 15.11 5.26 8.42
CA ASP A 393 13.77 5.56 8.96
C ASP A 393 12.69 4.59 8.48
N PHE A 394 12.99 3.29 8.47
CA PHE A 394 12.09 2.22 8.00
C PHE A 394 11.84 2.18 6.48
N SER A 395 12.40 3.09 5.69
CA SER A 395 12.15 3.12 4.24
C SER A 395 13.18 2.29 3.46
N TRP A 396 12.77 1.16 2.92
CA TRP A 396 13.57 0.38 1.98
C TRP A 396 13.78 1.09 0.63
N MET A 397 13.04 2.16 0.36
CA MET A 397 13.24 3.00 -0.83
C MET A 397 14.69 3.47 -0.95
N LEU A 398 15.28 3.85 0.18
CA LEU A 398 16.67 4.33 0.22
C LEU A 398 17.69 3.19 0.18
N GLY A 399 17.35 2.01 0.68
CA GLY A 399 18.24 0.85 0.73
C GLY A 399 18.60 0.24 -0.62
N LEU A 400 17.87 0.60 -1.66
CA LEU A 400 18.09 0.13 -3.03
C LEU A 400 18.84 1.15 -3.91
N MET A 401 19.27 2.28 -3.34
CA MET A 401 19.93 3.35 -4.09
C MET A 401 21.36 2.97 -4.50
N PRO A 402 21.84 3.43 -5.67
CA PRO A 402 23.20 3.19 -6.12
C PRO A 402 24.24 3.94 -5.27
N GLN A 403 25.47 3.53 -5.40
CA GLN A 403 26.61 4.21 -4.76
C GLN A 403 26.84 5.62 -5.27
#